data_2ed2a7794131becac9548c91f799a62b
#
_entry.id   2ed2a7794131becac9548c91f799a62b
#
_cell.length_a   1.000
_cell.length_b   1.000
_cell.length_c   1.000
_cell.angle_alpha   90.00
_cell.angle_beta   90.00
_cell.angle_gamma   90.00
#
_symmetry.space_group_name_H-M   'P 1'
#
loop_
_entity.id
_entity.type
_entity.pdbx_description
1 polymer ?
#
loop_
_entity_poly.entity_id
_entity_poly.type
_entity_poly.pdbx_seq_one_letter_code
_entity_poly.pdbx_strand_id
1 'polypeptide(L)'
;MPKSTHPVTEPRVRREVVSFVRRSTRMRPQQLRAWERLHDDYVLEVPREASSTSVAADHRLDLDAAFGRAAPLIVEIGSGTGESLVAMAAARPSANVLAFEVYLPGIARTVSRLHGEQVGNVRLVQADAVAGLTHLLGPGSIGELWTFFPDPWPKARHHKRRLVDTAFADLVASRLRPGGSWRLATDWADYADQIRAVLDPHPDFENAAFENAALEDTVGTSDGWAERLADRPLTRFEQRGLDAGRTVRDLHYRRR
;
A
#
# COMPACT_ATOMS: atom_id res chain seq x y z
N MET A 1 42.91 31.03 -31.49
CA MET A 1 42.59 29.85 -30.67
C MET A 1 41.19 30.02 -30.13
N PRO A 2 40.13 29.40 -30.69
CA PRO A 2 38.80 29.47 -30.13
C PRO A 2 38.65 28.38 -29.05
N LYS A 3 38.10 28.77 -27.92
CA LYS A 3 37.78 27.88 -26.77
C LYS A 3 36.57 27.04 -27.10
N SER A 4 36.74 25.70 -27.03
CA SER A 4 35.70 24.71 -27.11
C SER A 4 34.81 24.82 -25.86
N THR A 5 33.56 25.24 -26.02
CA THR A 5 32.52 25.15 -24.98
C THR A 5 31.82 23.80 -25.14
N HIS A 6 32.10 22.88 -24.22
CA HIS A 6 31.29 21.67 -24.09
C HIS A 6 29.88 22.04 -23.60
N PRO A 7 28.80 21.51 -24.19
CA PRO A 7 27.47 21.73 -23.69
C PRO A 7 27.32 20.97 -22.36
N VAL A 8 26.95 21.69 -21.30
CA VAL A 8 26.53 21.11 -20.03
C VAL A 8 25.23 20.36 -20.31
N THR A 9 25.29 19.02 -20.23
CA THR A 9 24.12 18.16 -20.37
C THR A 9 23.28 18.32 -19.07
N GLU A 10 22.13 18.98 -19.18
CA GLU A 10 21.17 19.02 -18.07
C GLU A 10 20.82 17.60 -17.63
N PRO A 11 20.71 17.34 -16.32
CA PRO A 11 20.29 16.04 -15.82
C PRO A 11 18.87 15.75 -16.34
N ARG A 12 18.72 14.68 -17.12
CA ARG A 12 17.40 14.18 -17.53
C ARG A 12 16.60 13.90 -16.27
N VAL A 13 15.60 14.72 -15.98
CA VAL A 13 14.60 14.47 -14.94
C VAL A 13 13.99 13.10 -15.24
N ARG A 14 14.31 12.14 -14.38
CA ARG A 14 13.76 10.78 -14.46
C ARG A 14 12.27 10.90 -14.25
N ARG A 15 11.46 10.61 -15.27
CA ARG A 15 9.99 10.56 -15.08
C ARG A 15 9.69 9.59 -13.94
N GLU A 16 9.12 10.10 -12.87
CA GLU A 16 8.61 9.29 -11.78
C GLU A 16 7.63 8.24 -12.33
N VAL A 17 7.74 7.02 -11.82
CA VAL A 17 6.86 5.93 -12.21
C VAL A 17 5.51 6.21 -11.57
N VAL A 18 4.60 6.78 -12.31
CA VAL A 18 3.22 7.02 -11.84
C VAL A 18 2.50 5.68 -11.74
N SER A 19 1.86 5.43 -10.61
CA SER A 19 1.00 4.26 -10.37
C SER A 19 0.01 4.03 -11.49
N PHE A 20 -0.27 2.76 -11.82
CA PHE A 20 -1.19 2.41 -12.91
C PHE A 20 -2.62 2.87 -12.58
N VAL A 21 -3.08 3.92 -13.26
CA VAL A 21 -4.47 4.38 -13.19
C VAL A 21 -5.28 3.74 -14.32
N ARG A 22 -6.33 2.98 -13.99
CA ARG A 22 -7.27 2.51 -15.00
C ARG A 22 -7.82 3.70 -15.78
N ARG A 23 -7.90 3.60 -17.10
CA ARG A 23 -8.26 4.71 -18.03
C ARG A 23 -9.66 5.31 -17.82
N SER A 24 -10.55 4.64 -17.08
CA SER A 24 -11.90 5.15 -16.80
C SER A 24 -12.00 5.63 -15.36
N THR A 25 -12.06 6.93 -15.18
CA THR A 25 -12.40 7.60 -13.90
C THR A 25 -13.91 7.76 -13.72
N ARG A 26 -14.72 7.30 -14.67
CA ARG A 26 -16.17 7.50 -14.65
C ARG A 26 -16.83 6.61 -13.60
N MET A 27 -17.45 7.23 -12.61
CA MET A 27 -18.31 6.56 -11.63
C MET A 27 -19.64 6.17 -12.25
N ARG A 28 -20.19 5.04 -11.82
CA ARG A 28 -21.60 4.70 -12.12
C ARG A 28 -22.54 5.61 -11.31
N PRO A 29 -23.78 5.84 -11.76
CA PRO A 29 -24.71 6.74 -11.05
C PRO A 29 -24.89 6.43 -9.56
N GLN A 30 -24.91 5.14 -9.19
CA GLN A 30 -25.00 4.73 -7.77
C GLN A 30 -23.73 5.08 -6.98
N GLN A 31 -22.55 4.94 -7.58
CA GLN A 31 -21.27 5.30 -6.95
C GLN A 31 -21.18 6.83 -6.78
N LEU A 32 -21.64 7.58 -7.78
CA LEU A 32 -21.64 9.04 -7.70
C LEU A 32 -22.54 9.54 -6.55
N ARG A 33 -23.76 9.01 -6.45
CA ARG A 33 -24.68 9.38 -5.33
C ARG A 33 -24.12 9.02 -3.96
N ALA A 34 -23.45 7.88 -3.83
CA ALA A 34 -22.80 7.48 -2.59
C ALA A 34 -21.60 8.39 -2.27
N TRP A 35 -20.82 8.72 -3.29
CA TRP A 35 -19.71 9.67 -3.17
C TRP A 35 -20.20 11.03 -2.68
N GLU A 36 -21.16 11.65 -3.36
CA GLU A 36 -21.69 12.96 -3.03
C GLU A 36 -22.23 13.08 -1.59
N ARG A 37 -22.67 11.97 -1.01
CA ARG A 37 -23.26 11.94 0.34
C ARG A 37 -22.27 11.59 1.44
N LEU A 38 -21.24 10.78 1.15
CA LEU A 38 -20.48 10.06 2.17
C LEU A 38 -18.98 10.34 2.11
N HIS A 39 -18.47 10.99 1.05
CA HIS A 39 -17.01 11.09 0.90
C HIS A 39 -16.37 11.91 2.01
N ASP A 40 -17.02 12.95 2.49
CA ASP A 40 -16.51 13.81 3.57
C ASP A 40 -16.29 13.05 4.89
N ASP A 41 -17.03 11.96 5.12
CA ASP A 41 -16.90 11.15 6.34
C ASP A 41 -15.65 10.26 6.30
N TYR A 42 -15.17 9.91 5.10
CA TYR A 42 -14.13 8.88 4.92
C TYR A 42 -12.91 9.33 4.14
N VAL A 43 -13.03 10.35 3.28
CA VAL A 43 -11.96 10.76 2.38
C VAL A 43 -11.31 12.04 2.88
N LEU A 44 -10.00 11.97 3.05
CA LEU A 44 -9.21 13.14 3.42
C LEU A 44 -8.76 13.87 2.16
N GLU A 45 -9.20 15.12 2.03
CA GLU A 45 -8.67 16.00 1.00
C GLU A 45 -7.30 16.52 1.43
N VAL A 46 -6.33 16.39 0.52
CA VAL A 46 -4.94 16.81 0.74
C VAL A 46 -4.49 17.78 -0.35
N PRO A 47 -3.64 18.76 -0.04
CA PRO A 47 -3.07 19.66 -1.06
C PRO A 47 -2.33 18.88 -2.14
N ARG A 48 -2.49 19.32 -3.39
CA ARG A 48 -1.95 18.69 -4.59
C ARG A 48 -0.91 19.57 -5.25
N GLU A 49 0.02 18.98 -5.99
CA GLU A 49 0.94 19.72 -6.85
C GLU A 49 0.57 19.56 -8.32
N ALA A 50 1.01 18.46 -8.93
CA ALA A 50 1.00 18.31 -10.40
C ALA A 50 -0.12 17.42 -10.93
N SER A 51 -0.68 16.53 -10.14
CA SER A 51 -1.70 15.55 -10.57
C SER A 51 -2.73 15.28 -9.48
N SER A 52 -3.84 14.64 -9.86
CA SER A 52 -4.90 14.24 -8.90
C SER A 52 -4.45 13.22 -7.86
N THR A 53 -3.31 12.58 -8.06
CA THR A 53 -2.75 11.58 -7.13
C THR A 53 -1.43 12.04 -6.50
N SER A 54 -0.96 13.26 -6.82
CA SER A 54 0.18 13.87 -6.13
C SER A 54 -0.23 14.37 -4.75
N VAL A 55 0.76 14.60 -3.91
CA VAL A 55 0.60 15.26 -2.61
C VAL A 55 1.60 16.41 -2.58
N ALA A 56 1.18 17.58 -2.12
CA ALA A 56 2.09 18.71 -1.95
C ALA A 56 3.21 18.35 -0.96
N ALA A 57 4.41 18.77 -1.29
CA ALA A 57 5.57 18.62 -0.43
C ALA A 57 5.31 19.16 0.97
N ASP A 58 5.80 19.18 1.95
CA ASP A 58 5.63 19.85 3.26
C ASP A 58 4.23 19.72 3.90
N HIS A 59 3.32 18.93 3.32
CA HIS A 59 2.04 18.66 3.95
C HIS A 59 2.11 17.39 4.81
N ARG A 60 1.77 17.52 6.11
CA ARG A 60 1.66 16.40 7.05
C ARG A 60 0.23 16.28 7.52
N LEU A 61 -0.27 15.03 7.63
CA LEU A 61 -1.56 14.78 8.25
C LEU A 61 -1.45 14.88 9.77
N ASP A 62 -2.38 15.62 10.36
CA ASP A 62 -2.70 15.46 11.77
C ASP A 62 -3.62 14.24 11.90
N LEU A 63 -3.03 13.11 12.28
CA LEU A 63 -3.75 11.83 12.36
C LEU A 63 -4.82 11.85 13.46
N ASP A 64 -4.56 12.50 14.58
CA ASP A 64 -5.52 12.57 15.68
C ASP A 64 -6.74 13.40 15.28
N ALA A 65 -6.52 14.51 14.59
CA ALA A 65 -7.62 15.31 14.02
C ALA A 65 -8.37 14.55 12.90
N ALA A 66 -7.65 13.86 12.02
CA ALA A 66 -8.23 13.12 10.91
C ALA A 66 -9.16 11.98 11.36
N PHE A 67 -8.81 11.30 12.45
CA PHE A 67 -9.60 10.17 13.00
C PHE A 67 -10.46 10.56 14.21
N GLY A 68 -10.28 11.76 14.77
CA GLY A 68 -10.93 12.18 16.01
C GLY A 68 -10.45 11.42 17.27
N ARG A 69 -9.34 10.69 17.16
CA ARG A 69 -8.76 9.91 18.26
C ARG A 69 -7.29 9.57 18.01
N ALA A 70 -6.52 9.42 19.09
CA ALA A 70 -5.21 8.79 19.06
C ALA A 70 -5.34 7.26 19.11
N ALA A 71 -4.77 6.56 18.13
CA ALA A 71 -4.73 5.10 18.08
C ALA A 71 -3.56 4.60 17.20
N PRO A 72 -3.12 3.35 17.34
CA PRO A 72 -2.13 2.77 16.44
C PRO A 72 -2.57 2.89 14.98
N LEU A 73 -1.64 3.31 14.11
CA LEU A 73 -1.91 3.49 12.69
C LEU A 73 -1.56 2.25 11.90
N ILE A 74 -2.49 1.79 11.11
CA ILE A 74 -2.32 0.82 10.03
C ILE A 74 -2.45 1.55 8.71
N VAL A 75 -1.61 1.23 7.73
CA VAL A 75 -1.70 1.81 6.37
C VAL A 75 -1.90 0.70 5.36
N GLU A 76 -2.87 0.85 4.44
CA GLU A 76 -3.01 -0.03 3.27
C GLU A 76 -2.68 0.71 1.98
N ILE A 77 -1.89 0.07 1.12
CA ILE A 77 -1.54 0.58 -0.21
C ILE A 77 -2.32 -0.18 -1.26
N GLY A 78 -3.11 0.55 -2.06
CA GLY A 78 -3.86 -0.05 -3.17
C GLY A 78 -5.11 -0.79 -2.70
N SER A 79 -5.95 -0.17 -1.89
CA SER A 79 -7.18 -0.79 -1.34
C SER A 79 -8.21 -1.23 -2.38
N GLY A 80 -8.07 -0.78 -3.62
CA GLY A 80 -8.91 -1.18 -4.75
C GLY A 80 -10.39 -0.83 -4.53
N THR A 81 -11.23 -1.85 -4.34
CA THR A 81 -12.67 -1.69 -4.06
C THR A 81 -13.04 -1.94 -2.59
N GLY A 82 -12.04 -2.00 -1.72
CA GLY A 82 -12.19 -2.05 -0.27
C GLY A 82 -12.64 -3.40 0.30
N GLU A 83 -12.61 -4.51 -0.46
CA GLU A 83 -13.05 -5.81 0.06
C GLU A 83 -12.22 -6.25 1.26
N SER A 84 -10.89 -6.15 1.15
CA SER A 84 -9.96 -6.51 2.22
C SER A 84 -9.94 -5.44 3.31
N LEU A 85 -9.76 -4.19 2.90
CA LEU A 85 -9.68 -3.04 3.81
C LEU A 85 -10.81 -3.01 4.82
N VAL A 86 -12.06 -3.10 4.36
CA VAL A 86 -13.25 -2.95 5.22
C VAL A 86 -13.34 -4.10 6.23
N ALA A 87 -13.19 -5.35 5.78
CA ALA A 87 -13.25 -6.51 6.66
C ALA A 87 -12.13 -6.50 7.71
N MET A 88 -10.90 -6.18 7.30
CA MET A 88 -9.74 -6.15 8.20
C MET A 88 -9.78 -4.96 9.16
N ALA A 89 -10.31 -3.81 8.74
CA ALA A 89 -10.51 -2.65 9.62
C ALA A 89 -11.62 -2.90 10.65
N ALA A 90 -12.71 -3.57 10.25
CA ALA A 90 -13.78 -3.98 11.16
C ALA A 90 -13.27 -4.94 12.25
N ALA A 91 -12.33 -5.83 11.92
CA ALA A 91 -11.69 -6.74 12.87
C ALA A 91 -10.71 -6.02 13.83
N ARG A 92 -10.33 -4.77 13.56
CA ARG A 92 -9.37 -3.97 14.33
C ARG A 92 -9.94 -2.61 14.78
N PRO A 93 -11.04 -2.58 15.55
CA PRO A 93 -11.71 -1.32 15.92
C PRO A 93 -10.84 -0.40 16.79
N SER A 94 -9.82 -0.94 17.45
CA SER A 94 -8.88 -0.15 18.27
C SER A 94 -7.76 0.52 17.49
N ALA A 95 -7.61 0.22 16.19
CA ALA A 95 -6.62 0.86 15.32
C ALA A 95 -7.28 1.88 14.39
N ASN A 96 -6.51 2.87 13.96
CA ASN A 96 -6.85 3.75 12.84
C ASN A 96 -6.28 3.14 11.56
N VAL A 97 -7.06 3.12 10.49
CA VAL A 97 -6.63 2.56 9.18
C VAL A 97 -6.67 3.65 8.12
N LEU A 98 -5.51 3.96 7.55
CA LEU A 98 -5.38 4.91 6.44
C LEU A 98 -5.09 4.14 5.14
N ALA A 99 -5.84 4.40 4.09
CA ALA A 99 -5.60 3.74 2.81
C ALA A 99 -5.27 4.73 1.71
N PHE A 100 -4.23 4.42 0.93
CA PHE A 100 -3.87 5.12 -0.30
C PHE A 100 -4.38 4.35 -1.52
N GLU A 101 -5.15 5.02 -2.37
CA GLU A 101 -5.67 4.45 -3.61
C GLU A 101 -5.68 5.54 -4.70
N VAL A 102 -5.33 5.17 -5.93
CA VAL A 102 -5.29 6.11 -7.07
C VAL A 102 -6.58 6.05 -7.90
N TYR A 103 -7.31 4.96 -7.82
CA TYR A 103 -8.49 4.69 -8.63
C TYR A 103 -9.77 5.21 -7.96
N LEU A 104 -10.19 6.43 -8.29
CA LEU A 104 -11.34 7.11 -7.69
C LEU A 104 -12.64 6.28 -7.64
N PRO A 105 -13.05 5.52 -8.70
CA PRO A 105 -14.22 4.65 -8.59
C PRO A 105 -14.06 3.48 -7.61
N GLY A 106 -12.81 3.09 -7.31
CA GLY A 106 -12.48 2.14 -6.24
C GLY A 106 -12.75 2.75 -4.88
N ILE A 107 -12.23 3.96 -4.64
CA ILE A 107 -12.47 4.73 -3.41
C ILE A 107 -13.97 4.92 -3.16
N ALA A 108 -14.73 5.36 -4.16
CA ALA A 108 -16.18 5.54 -4.03
C ALA A 108 -16.91 4.24 -3.65
N ARG A 109 -16.42 3.10 -4.12
CA ARG A 109 -16.97 1.80 -3.73
C ARG A 109 -16.59 1.41 -2.31
N THR A 110 -15.37 1.71 -1.91
CA THR A 110 -14.88 1.51 -0.54
C THR A 110 -15.69 2.35 0.45
N VAL A 111 -15.92 3.63 0.16
CA VAL A 111 -16.78 4.51 0.97
C VAL A 111 -18.18 3.92 1.16
N SER A 112 -18.80 3.41 0.08
CA SER A 112 -20.11 2.76 0.16
C SER A 112 -20.11 1.52 1.06
N ARG A 113 -19.04 0.73 1.05
CA ARG A 113 -18.87 -0.45 1.92
C ARG A 113 -18.68 -0.05 3.38
N LEU A 114 -17.77 0.89 3.65
CA LEU A 114 -17.50 1.40 4.99
C LEU A 114 -18.79 1.88 5.67
N HIS A 115 -19.58 2.65 4.94
CA HIS A 115 -20.87 3.14 5.45
C HIS A 115 -21.87 1.99 5.66
N GLY A 116 -21.99 1.06 4.70
CA GLY A 116 -22.91 -0.08 4.80
C GLY A 116 -22.58 -1.05 5.93
N GLU A 117 -21.30 -1.23 6.24
CA GLU A 117 -20.80 -2.10 7.29
C GLU A 117 -20.52 -1.36 8.60
N GLN A 118 -20.82 -0.05 8.66
CA GLN A 118 -20.63 0.83 9.82
C GLN A 118 -19.19 0.86 10.37
N VAL A 119 -18.20 0.80 9.46
CA VAL A 119 -16.77 0.82 9.81
C VAL A 119 -16.29 2.29 9.82
N GLY A 120 -16.05 2.84 11.01
CA GLY A 120 -15.72 4.26 11.20
C GLY A 120 -14.23 4.58 11.39
N ASN A 121 -13.40 3.56 11.58
CA ASN A 121 -11.97 3.70 11.88
C ASN A 121 -11.08 3.75 10.62
N VAL A 122 -11.65 4.03 9.46
CA VAL A 122 -10.93 4.11 8.17
C VAL A 122 -10.96 5.53 7.62
N ARG A 123 -9.83 5.97 7.07
CA ARG A 123 -9.73 7.16 6.21
C ARG A 123 -9.03 6.78 4.90
N LEU A 124 -9.44 7.42 3.83
CA LEU A 124 -8.95 7.19 2.47
C LEU A 124 -8.29 8.46 1.94
N VAL A 125 -7.20 8.32 1.24
CA VAL A 125 -6.59 9.42 0.49
C VAL A 125 -6.42 8.96 -0.96
N GLN A 126 -6.92 9.75 -1.90
CA GLN A 126 -6.62 9.53 -3.31
C GLN A 126 -5.18 9.98 -3.59
N ALA A 127 -4.21 9.11 -3.44
CA ALA A 127 -2.81 9.45 -3.64
C ALA A 127 -2.00 8.26 -4.18
N ASP A 128 -0.92 8.58 -4.88
CA ASP A 128 0.16 7.63 -5.09
C ASP A 128 0.78 7.25 -3.74
N ALA A 129 1.11 5.98 -3.57
CA ALA A 129 1.58 5.46 -2.29
C ALA A 129 2.93 6.08 -1.87
N VAL A 130 3.85 6.28 -2.81
CA VAL A 130 5.16 6.90 -2.52
C VAL A 130 4.96 8.33 -2.06
N ALA A 131 4.14 9.12 -2.78
CA ALA A 131 3.82 10.50 -2.41
C ALA A 131 3.11 10.56 -1.03
N GLY A 132 2.13 9.69 -0.81
CA GLY A 132 1.40 9.58 0.46
C GLY A 132 2.32 9.27 1.64
N LEU A 133 3.14 8.24 1.54
CA LEU A 133 4.10 7.88 2.58
C LEU A 133 5.14 8.98 2.81
N THR A 134 5.63 9.61 1.74
CA THR A 134 6.69 10.62 1.83
C THR A 134 6.20 11.91 2.51
N HIS A 135 5.03 12.40 2.09
CA HIS A 135 4.60 13.76 2.42
C HIS A 135 3.55 13.81 3.53
N LEU A 136 2.71 12.77 3.68
CA LEU A 136 1.62 12.79 4.66
C LEU A 136 2.00 12.21 6.03
N LEU A 137 2.96 11.29 6.07
CA LEU A 137 3.27 10.53 7.28
C LEU A 137 4.66 10.83 7.80
N GLY A 138 4.76 10.97 9.12
CA GLY A 138 6.04 11.19 9.83
C GLY A 138 6.86 9.89 9.95
N PRO A 139 8.15 10.01 10.27
CA PRO A 139 8.98 8.85 10.62
C PRO A 139 8.39 8.06 11.79
N GLY A 140 8.41 6.73 11.71
CA GLY A 140 7.96 5.84 12.79
C GLY A 140 6.48 5.94 13.15
N SER A 141 5.64 6.55 12.28
CA SER A 141 4.21 6.75 12.56
C SER A 141 3.35 5.53 12.28
N ILE A 142 3.84 4.56 11.52
CA ILE A 142 3.07 3.39 11.08
C ILE A 142 3.38 2.19 11.99
N GLY A 143 2.34 1.57 12.54
CA GLY A 143 2.46 0.32 13.29
C GLY A 143 2.44 -0.91 12.39
N GLU A 144 1.61 -0.89 11.36
CA GLU A 144 1.50 -1.99 10.39
C GLU A 144 1.22 -1.44 8.99
N LEU A 145 1.88 -1.99 7.97
CA LEU A 145 1.68 -1.66 6.56
C LEU A 145 1.16 -2.88 5.82
N TRP A 146 0.12 -2.68 5.01
CA TRP A 146 -0.45 -3.70 4.14
C TRP A 146 -0.22 -3.35 2.67
N THR A 147 0.29 -4.31 1.90
CA THR A 147 0.50 -4.20 0.45
C THR A 147 0.05 -5.49 -0.19
N PHE A 148 -1.25 -5.60 -0.49
CA PHE A 148 -1.83 -6.83 -1.03
C PHE A 148 -2.07 -6.71 -2.53
N PHE A 149 -1.52 -7.68 -3.27
CA PHE A 149 -1.64 -7.80 -4.71
C PHE A 149 -1.25 -6.53 -5.49
N PRO A 150 -0.07 -5.93 -5.20
CA PRO A 150 0.42 -4.81 -5.99
C PRO A 150 0.63 -5.24 -7.45
N ASP A 151 0.54 -4.28 -8.38
CA ASP A 151 0.66 -4.56 -9.82
C ASP A 151 1.94 -5.34 -10.15
N PRO A 152 1.85 -6.57 -10.68
CA PRO A 152 2.98 -7.46 -10.88
C PRO A 152 3.83 -7.11 -12.10
N TRP A 153 3.29 -6.30 -13.04
CA TRP A 153 3.97 -5.93 -14.29
C TRP A 153 4.65 -7.12 -14.98
N PRO A 154 3.91 -8.09 -15.54
CA PRO A 154 4.43 -9.39 -15.96
C PRO A 154 5.55 -9.37 -16.99
N LYS A 155 5.63 -8.31 -17.81
CA LYS A 155 6.67 -8.20 -18.85
C LYS A 155 7.98 -7.69 -18.25
N ALA A 156 9.09 -8.38 -18.46
CA ALA A 156 10.41 -8.04 -17.90
C ALA A 156 10.80 -6.55 -18.09
N ARG A 157 10.53 -5.97 -19.28
CA ARG A 157 10.77 -4.53 -19.54
C ARG A 157 9.98 -3.59 -18.62
N HIS A 158 8.95 -4.09 -17.91
CA HIS A 158 8.09 -3.33 -17.00
C HIS A 158 8.41 -3.59 -15.52
N HIS A 159 9.28 -4.52 -15.16
CA HIS A 159 9.61 -4.85 -13.76
C HIS A 159 10.08 -3.62 -12.97
N LYS A 160 10.74 -2.64 -13.63
CA LYS A 160 11.10 -1.34 -13.03
C LYS A 160 9.91 -0.47 -12.58
N ARG A 161 8.67 -0.90 -12.84
CA ARG A 161 7.43 -0.25 -12.39
C ARG A 161 6.84 -0.92 -11.16
N ARG A 162 7.39 -2.05 -10.74
CA ARG A 162 6.96 -2.75 -9.53
C ARG A 162 7.19 -1.83 -8.34
N LEU A 163 6.23 -1.82 -7.43
CA LEU A 163 6.24 -0.93 -6.28
C LEU A 163 7.41 -1.25 -5.34
N VAL A 164 7.61 -2.55 -5.05
CA VAL A 164 8.64 -2.97 -4.09
C VAL A 164 9.99 -3.04 -4.79
N ASP A 165 10.81 -2.03 -4.54
CA ASP A 165 12.23 -1.94 -4.84
C ASP A 165 12.98 -1.43 -3.61
N THR A 166 14.31 -1.31 -3.68
CA THR A 166 15.14 -0.89 -2.53
C THR A 166 14.75 0.50 -2.03
N ALA A 167 14.51 1.46 -2.93
CA ALA A 167 14.15 2.83 -2.52
C ALA A 167 12.79 2.87 -1.81
N PHE A 168 11.84 2.05 -2.24
CA PHE A 168 10.56 1.93 -1.56
C PHE A 168 10.69 1.21 -0.21
N ALA A 169 11.56 0.21 -0.12
CA ALA A 169 11.88 -0.45 1.15
C ALA A 169 12.49 0.51 2.17
N ASP A 170 13.45 1.36 1.75
CA ASP A 170 14.03 2.43 2.57
C ASP A 170 12.94 3.39 3.07
N LEU A 171 12.04 3.81 2.19
CA LEU A 171 10.93 4.69 2.54
C LEU A 171 10.03 4.03 3.59
N VAL A 172 9.61 2.79 3.38
CA VAL A 172 8.76 2.03 4.31
C VAL A 172 9.46 1.86 5.65
N ALA A 173 10.74 1.49 5.67
CA ALA A 173 11.53 1.39 6.90
C ALA A 173 11.53 2.70 7.69
N SER A 174 11.64 3.85 7.01
CA SER A 174 11.62 5.16 7.66
C SER A 174 10.26 5.52 8.27
N ARG A 175 9.16 4.95 7.79
CA ARG A 175 7.78 5.25 8.22
C ARG A 175 7.24 4.27 9.25
N LEU A 176 7.64 2.99 9.17
CA LEU A 176 7.32 2.01 10.20
C LEU A 176 8.03 2.35 11.51
N ARG A 177 7.34 2.19 12.63
CA ARG A 177 7.99 2.23 13.95
C ARG A 177 8.89 1.00 14.13
N PRO A 178 9.91 1.05 15.01
CA PRO A 178 10.63 -0.15 15.42
C PRO A 178 9.67 -1.25 15.87
N GLY A 179 9.87 -2.48 15.44
CA GLY A 179 8.96 -3.61 15.67
C GLY A 179 7.67 -3.57 14.85
N GLY A 180 7.47 -2.55 14.01
CA GLY A 180 6.31 -2.47 13.12
C GLY A 180 6.35 -3.52 12.02
N SER A 181 5.18 -3.91 11.53
CA SER A 181 5.01 -5.01 10.57
C SER A 181 4.72 -4.52 9.16
N TRP A 182 5.30 -5.18 8.16
CA TRP A 182 4.92 -5.04 6.76
C TRP A 182 4.38 -6.37 6.24
N ARG A 183 3.10 -6.41 5.91
CA ARG A 183 2.39 -7.57 5.36
C ARG A 183 2.20 -7.39 3.86
N LEU A 184 2.64 -8.38 3.09
CA LEU A 184 2.49 -8.38 1.64
C LEU A 184 1.84 -9.68 1.18
N ALA A 185 1.15 -9.64 0.04
CA ALA A 185 0.67 -10.83 -0.65
C ALA A 185 0.69 -10.60 -2.16
N THR A 186 1.03 -11.62 -2.92
CA THR A 186 0.96 -11.60 -4.39
C THR A 186 0.71 -13.00 -4.92
N ASP A 187 -0.04 -13.08 -6.02
CA ASP A 187 -0.29 -14.31 -6.78
C ASP A 187 0.65 -14.45 -7.99
N TRP A 188 1.72 -13.63 -8.03
CA TRP A 188 2.72 -13.61 -9.09
C TRP A 188 4.08 -14.07 -8.56
N ALA A 189 4.46 -15.30 -8.88
CA ALA A 189 5.62 -15.96 -8.29
C ALA A 189 6.92 -15.17 -8.45
N ASP A 190 7.23 -14.71 -9.66
CA ASP A 190 8.47 -13.95 -9.92
C ASP A 190 8.50 -12.57 -9.22
N TYR A 191 7.32 -12.00 -8.91
CA TYR A 191 7.25 -10.79 -8.11
C TYR A 191 7.43 -11.10 -6.61
N ALA A 192 6.89 -12.21 -6.13
CA ALA A 192 7.14 -12.67 -4.77
C ALA A 192 8.64 -12.89 -4.54
N ASP A 193 9.32 -13.54 -5.48
CA ASP A 193 10.77 -13.75 -5.42
C ASP A 193 11.56 -12.43 -5.46
N GLN A 194 11.13 -11.46 -6.28
CA GLN A 194 11.74 -10.13 -6.29
C GLN A 194 11.56 -9.41 -4.96
N ILE A 195 10.37 -9.47 -4.35
CA ILE A 195 10.10 -8.85 -3.04
C ILE A 195 11.08 -9.41 -2.00
N ARG A 196 11.27 -10.72 -1.97
CA ARG A 196 12.24 -11.36 -1.08
C ARG A 196 13.68 -10.94 -1.38
N ALA A 197 14.06 -10.91 -2.65
CA ALA A 197 15.39 -10.47 -3.05
C ALA A 197 15.72 -9.01 -2.63
N VAL A 198 14.70 -8.17 -2.47
CA VAL A 198 14.84 -6.80 -1.95
C VAL A 198 14.85 -6.78 -0.42
N LEU A 199 13.94 -7.51 0.24
CA LEU A 199 13.67 -7.35 1.66
C LEU A 199 14.51 -8.29 2.56
N ASP A 200 14.83 -9.51 2.12
CA ASP A 200 15.62 -10.44 2.92
C ASP A 200 17.04 -9.89 3.26
N PRO A 201 17.78 -9.24 2.33
CA PRO A 201 19.07 -8.63 2.63
C PRO A 201 18.97 -7.21 3.23
N HIS A 202 17.76 -6.62 3.36
CA HIS A 202 17.60 -5.25 3.78
C HIS A 202 17.97 -5.06 5.26
N PRO A 203 18.84 -4.08 5.62
CA PRO A 203 19.36 -3.95 6.98
C PRO A 203 18.27 -3.66 8.03
N ASP A 204 17.21 -2.96 7.65
CA ASP A 204 16.14 -2.52 8.55
C ASP A 204 14.99 -3.52 8.65
N PHE A 205 15.02 -4.63 7.91
CA PHE A 205 13.95 -5.63 7.95
C PHE A 205 14.46 -7.00 8.38
N GLU A 206 13.58 -7.76 8.99
CA GLU A 206 13.73 -9.20 9.22
C GLU A 206 12.47 -9.92 8.73
N ASN A 207 12.67 -11.09 8.13
CA ASN A 207 11.57 -11.92 7.67
C ASN A 207 10.97 -12.66 8.88
N ALA A 208 9.81 -12.20 9.34
CA ALA A 208 9.14 -12.71 10.53
C ALA A 208 8.54 -14.12 10.33
N ALA A 209 8.52 -14.66 9.12
CA ALA A 209 8.11 -16.05 8.89
C ALA A 209 9.08 -17.06 9.53
N PHE A 210 10.35 -16.69 9.68
CA PHE A 210 11.35 -17.54 10.34
C PHE A 210 11.25 -17.56 11.88
N GLU A 211 10.67 -16.52 12.51
CA GLU A 211 10.50 -16.47 13.97
C GLU A 211 9.48 -17.51 14.45
N ASN A 212 8.38 -17.67 13.73
CA ASN A 212 7.34 -18.65 14.08
C ASN A 212 7.82 -20.09 13.91
N ALA A 213 8.74 -20.34 12.99
CA ALA A 213 9.32 -21.67 12.81
C ALA A 213 10.24 -22.11 13.98
N ALA A 214 10.75 -21.15 14.76
CA ALA A 214 11.61 -21.43 15.91
C ALA A 214 10.86 -21.68 17.22
N LEU A 215 9.57 -21.31 17.29
CA LEU A 215 8.75 -21.39 18.52
C LEU A 215 7.79 -22.58 18.54
N GLU A 216 7.53 -23.21 17.43
CA GLU A 216 6.65 -24.37 17.33
C GLU A 216 7.44 -25.59 16.85
N ASP A 217 7.37 -26.67 17.62
CA ASP A 217 7.80 -28.05 17.25
C ASP A 217 6.93 -28.59 16.08
N THR A 218 6.30 -27.68 15.36
CA THR A 218 5.48 -27.93 14.17
C THR A 218 6.35 -27.84 12.93
N VAL A 219 6.17 -28.79 12.03
CA VAL A 219 6.72 -28.81 10.65
C VAL A 219 6.16 -27.61 9.88
N GLY A 220 6.47 -26.40 10.35
CA GLY A 220 6.23 -25.15 9.66
C GLY A 220 7.14 -25.09 8.43
N THR A 221 6.59 -24.68 7.30
CA THR A 221 7.33 -24.51 6.06
C THR A 221 8.43 -23.48 6.26
N SER A 222 9.65 -23.95 6.52
CA SER A 222 10.86 -23.12 6.74
C SER A 222 11.36 -22.46 5.45
N ASP A 223 10.49 -22.28 4.47
CA ASP A 223 10.82 -21.71 3.17
C ASP A 223 10.78 -20.18 3.13
N GLY A 224 10.46 -19.53 4.27
CA GLY A 224 10.44 -18.08 4.41
C GLY A 224 9.20 -17.38 3.86
N TRP A 225 8.14 -18.12 3.51
CA TRP A 225 6.83 -17.58 3.21
C TRP A 225 6.01 -17.49 4.51
N ALA A 226 5.28 -16.40 4.67
CA ALA A 226 4.42 -16.25 5.83
C ALA A 226 3.10 -17.00 5.64
N GLU A 227 2.47 -17.35 6.76
CA GLU A 227 1.09 -17.79 6.74
C GLU A 227 0.17 -16.65 6.30
N ARG A 228 -0.92 -17.02 5.62
CA ARG A 228 -1.97 -16.08 5.27
C ARG A 228 -2.50 -15.40 6.53
N LEU A 229 -2.60 -14.08 6.48
CA LEU A 229 -3.17 -13.32 7.59
C LEU A 229 -4.64 -13.76 7.81
N ALA A 230 -4.96 -14.26 9.02
CA ALA A 230 -6.19 -14.97 9.30
C ALA A 230 -7.48 -14.14 9.04
N ASP A 231 -7.43 -12.84 9.28
CA ASP A 231 -8.55 -11.92 9.06
C ASP A 231 -8.56 -11.25 7.67
N ARG A 232 -7.61 -11.60 6.79
CA ARG A 232 -7.66 -11.16 5.39
C ARG A 232 -8.68 -12.00 4.62
N PRO A 233 -9.81 -11.42 4.18
CA PRO A 233 -10.84 -12.17 3.48
C PRO A 233 -10.34 -12.63 2.10
N LEU A 234 -10.91 -13.71 1.61
CA LEU A 234 -10.71 -14.12 0.22
C LEU A 234 -11.48 -13.16 -0.70
N THR A 235 -10.75 -12.23 -1.34
CA THR A 235 -11.34 -11.25 -2.23
C THR A 235 -11.66 -11.85 -3.60
N ARG A 236 -12.58 -11.19 -4.35
CA ARG A 236 -12.86 -11.59 -5.73
C ARG A 236 -11.64 -11.50 -6.65
N PHE A 237 -10.69 -10.62 -6.34
CA PHE A 237 -9.44 -10.53 -7.08
C PHE A 237 -8.60 -11.77 -6.85
N GLU A 238 -8.39 -12.14 -5.59
CA GLU A 238 -7.62 -13.30 -5.18
C GLU A 238 -8.25 -14.60 -5.70
N GLN A 239 -9.59 -14.76 -5.55
CA GLN A 239 -10.31 -15.92 -6.06
C GLN A 239 -10.06 -16.14 -7.56
N ARG A 240 -10.11 -15.08 -8.37
CA ARG A 240 -9.80 -15.18 -9.80
C ARG A 240 -8.35 -15.60 -10.07
N GLY A 241 -7.44 -15.25 -9.17
CA GLY A 241 -6.06 -15.74 -9.23
C GLY A 241 -5.97 -17.24 -9.00
N LEU A 242 -6.63 -17.71 -7.96
CA LEU A 242 -6.70 -19.13 -7.61
C LEU A 242 -7.41 -19.94 -8.71
N ASP A 243 -8.54 -19.46 -9.24
CA ASP A 243 -9.27 -20.10 -10.34
C ASP A 243 -8.41 -20.21 -11.62
N ALA A 244 -7.45 -19.30 -11.80
CA ALA A 244 -6.47 -19.33 -12.87
C ALA A 244 -5.24 -20.19 -12.55
N GLY A 245 -5.27 -20.97 -11.46
CA GLY A 245 -4.17 -21.86 -11.04
C GLY A 245 -2.97 -21.13 -10.44
N ARG A 246 -3.08 -19.84 -10.06
CA ARG A 246 -1.99 -19.12 -9.40
C ARG A 246 -1.98 -19.42 -7.91
N THR A 247 -0.78 -19.51 -7.35
CA THR A 247 -0.56 -19.66 -5.90
C THR A 247 -0.29 -18.31 -5.28
N VAL A 248 -0.99 -17.98 -4.21
CA VAL A 248 -0.70 -16.77 -3.43
C VAL A 248 0.49 -17.03 -2.53
N ARG A 249 1.43 -16.08 -2.52
CA ARG A 249 2.55 -16.01 -1.61
C ARG A 249 2.31 -14.86 -0.64
N ASP A 250 2.22 -15.19 0.63
CA ASP A 250 2.17 -14.22 1.73
C ASP A 250 3.57 -13.99 2.29
N LEU A 251 3.88 -12.74 2.64
CA LEU A 251 5.16 -12.33 3.21
C LEU A 251 4.90 -11.46 4.44
N HIS A 252 5.75 -11.59 5.44
CA HIS A 252 5.69 -10.78 6.65
C HIS A 252 7.11 -10.34 7.04
N TYR A 253 7.32 -9.04 7.03
CA TYR A 253 8.56 -8.44 7.50
C TYR A 253 8.29 -7.58 8.71
N ARG A 254 9.24 -7.58 9.65
CA ARG A 254 9.24 -6.71 10.82
C ARG A 254 10.38 -5.72 10.69
N ARG A 255 10.14 -4.46 11.05
CA ARG A 255 11.19 -3.47 11.17
C ARG A 255 12.03 -3.75 12.42
N ARG A 256 13.34 -3.80 12.24
CA ARG A 256 14.32 -3.89 13.34
C ARG A 256 14.39 -2.65 14.20
#